data_508f9f4e52f34a747f789c4c8f9aed5a
#
_entry.id   508f9f4e52f34a747f789c4c8f9aed5a
#
_cell.length_a   1.000
_cell.length_b   1.000
_cell.length_c   1.000
_cell.angle_alpha   90.00
_cell.angle_beta   90.00
_cell.angle_gamma   90.00
#
_symmetry.space_group_name_H-M   'P 1'
#
loop_
_entity.id
_entity.type
_entity.pdbx_description
1 polymer ?
#
loop_
_entity_poly.entity_id
_entity_poly.type
_entity_poly.pdbx_seq_one_letter_code
_entity_poly.pdbx_strand_id
1 'polypeptide(L)'
;YNVTVVNNKDISTALQLSTINPQQAQYNWGTAELFQWKAYNGKISEGIIYKPEDFDPKKKYPMICYFYETHSETLHQYQAPSPTPSRLNIPFFVSRGYIVFSPDIHYTVGHPAKDCYDHVVSGARAIVKMGYVDSTKIGIQGQSWGGIQVAQLVTMTNLFSAAWAGAPVANMTSAYGGIRWESGVNRQFQYEKSQSRIGATLWEKLPLYLENSPLFHLPKVKTPIVIMANDADGAVPWYQGIELFTGLRRLGKPSWMLNYNGE
;
A
#
# COMPACT_ATOMS: atom_id res chain seq x y z
N TYR A 1 -20.98 -4.23 -13.39
CA TYR A 1 -20.99 -4.80 -14.75
C TYR A 1 -22.41 -5.23 -15.10
N ASN A 2 -22.85 -4.93 -16.34
CA ASN A 2 -24.09 -5.46 -16.85
C ASN A 2 -23.92 -6.91 -17.32
N VAL A 3 -25.00 -7.69 -17.25
CA VAL A 3 -25.01 -9.02 -17.86
C VAL A 3 -25.24 -8.87 -19.35
N THR A 4 -24.38 -9.51 -20.14
CA THR A 4 -24.50 -9.58 -21.59
C THR A 4 -24.54 -11.04 -22.03
N VAL A 5 -25.27 -11.32 -23.09
CA VAL A 5 -25.27 -12.61 -23.79
C VAL A 5 -24.64 -12.40 -25.17
N VAL A 6 -23.74 -13.28 -25.52
CA VAL A 6 -23.12 -13.34 -26.84
C VAL A 6 -23.41 -14.67 -27.51
N ASN A 7 -23.54 -14.67 -28.81
CA ASN A 7 -23.57 -15.91 -29.56
C ASN A 7 -22.18 -16.51 -29.56
N ASN A 8 -22.05 -17.80 -29.22
CA ASN A 8 -20.76 -18.51 -29.20
C ASN A 8 -20.07 -18.61 -30.58
N LYS A 9 -20.81 -18.32 -31.65
CA LYS A 9 -20.28 -18.29 -33.02
C LYS A 9 -19.93 -16.89 -33.50
N ASP A 10 -20.51 -15.86 -32.88
CA ASP A 10 -20.28 -14.46 -33.21
C ASP A 10 -20.35 -13.62 -31.94
N ILE A 11 -19.18 -13.30 -31.40
CA ILE A 11 -19.04 -12.49 -30.20
C ILE A 11 -19.19 -10.97 -30.45
N SER A 12 -19.30 -10.57 -31.72
CA SER A 12 -19.48 -9.15 -32.07
C SER A 12 -20.90 -8.64 -31.77
N THR A 13 -21.86 -9.53 -31.63
CA THR A 13 -23.27 -9.22 -31.33
C THR A 13 -23.58 -9.51 -29.87
N ALA A 14 -23.19 -8.60 -28.98
CA ALA A 14 -23.52 -8.71 -27.55
C ALA A 14 -24.90 -8.11 -27.28
N LEU A 15 -25.82 -8.91 -26.72
CA LEU A 15 -27.11 -8.44 -26.22
C LEU A 15 -27.01 -8.16 -24.73
N GLN A 16 -27.21 -6.91 -24.32
CA GLN A 16 -27.25 -6.53 -22.92
C GLN A 16 -28.59 -6.98 -22.27
N LEU A 17 -28.53 -7.79 -21.24
CA LEU A 17 -29.69 -8.32 -20.53
C LEU A 17 -30.01 -7.56 -19.23
N SER A 18 -29.10 -6.73 -18.75
CA SER A 18 -29.33 -5.98 -17.52
C SER A 18 -28.81 -4.56 -17.62
N THR A 19 -29.39 -3.64 -16.86
CA THR A 19 -28.90 -2.28 -16.64
C THR A 19 -28.74 -2.07 -15.15
N ILE A 20 -27.52 -2.30 -14.63
CA ILE A 20 -27.21 -2.19 -13.19
C ILE A 20 -26.56 -0.84 -12.95
N ASN A 21 -27.03 -0.14 -11.90
CA ASN A 21 -26.50 1.15 -11.47
C ASN A 21 -26.40 2.20 -12.60
N PRO A 22 -27.50 2.51 -13.33
CA PRO A 22 -27.45 3.46 -14.44
C PRO A 22 -27.02 4.87 -14.00
N GLN A 23 -27.20 5.20 -12.70
CA GLN A 23 -26.76 6.46 -12.13
C GLN A 23 -25.23 6.65 -12.14
N GLN A 24 -24.45 5.60 -12.37
CA GLN A 24 -22.99 5.71 -12.49
C GLN A 24 -22.53 6.70 -13.56
N ALA A 25 -23.32 6.83 -14.64
CA ALA A 25 -23.04 7.78 -15.71
C ALA A 25 -23.11 9.26 -15.26
N GLN A 26 -23.64 9.53 -14.07
CA GLN A 26 -23.77 10.89 -13.52
C GLN A 26 -22.56 11.30 -12.65
N TYR A 27 -21.58 10.42 -12.46
CA TYR A 27 -20.42 10.66 -11.58
C TYR A 27 -19.11 10.60 -12.36
N ASN A 28 -18.14 11.38 -11.90
CA ASN A 28 -16.77 11.38 -12.42
C ASN A 28 -15.99 10.21 -11.78
N TRP A 29 -15.66 9.20 -12.58
CA TRP A 29 -14.97 8.00 -12.12
C TRP A 29 -13.46 8.08 -12.24
N GLY A 30 -12.96 8.93 -13.12
CA GLY A 30 -11.57 8.93 -13.52
C GLY A 30 -11.22 7.75 -14.44
N THR A 31 -9.95 7.61 -14.70
CA THR A 31 -9.40 6.55 -15.57
C THR A 31 -8.38 5.71 -14.83
N ALA A 32 -8.21 4.46 -15.25
CA ALA A 32 -7.18 3.55 -14.76
C ALA A 32 -6.36 3.05 -15.95
N GLU A 33 -5.03 3.04 -15.81
CA GLU A 33 -4.12 2.56 -16.85
C GLU A 33 -2.99 1.75 -16.23
N LEU A 34 -2.53 0.73 -16.96
CA LEU A 34 -1.32 -0.01 -16.61
C LEU A 34 -0.10 0.84 -16.92
N PHE A 35 0.81 0.92 -15.96
CA PHE A 35 2.08 1.63 -16.08
C PHE A 35 3.23 0.69 -15.81
N GLN A 36 4.25 0.73 -16.67
CA GLN A 36 5.45 -0.08 -16.53
C GLN A 36 6.69 0.81 -16.39
N TRP A 37 7.62 0.39 -15.53
CA TRP A 37 8.90 1.09 -15.34
C TRP A 37 10.02 0.10 -15.01
N LYS A 38 11.25 0.57 -15.10
CA LYS A 38 12.41 -0.17 -14.64
C LYS A 38 12.65 0.11 -13.15
N ALA A 39 12.47 -0.90 -12.30
CA ALA A 39 12.74 -0.81 -10.87
C ALA A 39 14.26 -0.70 -10.60
N TYR A 40 14.64 -0.29 -9.38
CA TYR A 40 16.06 -0.12 -9.04
C TYR A 40 16.85 -1.44 -9.03
N ASN A 41 16.19 -2.57 -8.83
CA ASN A 41 16.79 -3.90 -8.99
C ASN A 41 17.03 -4.30 -10.46
N GLY A 42 16.72 -3.42 -11.41
CA GLY A 42 16.92 -3.61 -12.85
C GLY A 42 15.80 -4.36 -13.58
N LYS A 43 14.83 -4.92 -12.87
CA LYS A 43 13.67 -5.62 -13.45
C LYS A 43 12.61 -4.63 -13.92
N ILE A 44 11.83 -5.02 -14.93
CA ILE A 44 10.61 -4.31 -15.28
C ILE A 44 9.56 -4.63 -14.22
N SER A 45 8.94 -3.60 -13.71
CA SER A 45 7.81 -3.66 -12.80
C SER A 45 6.60 -2.99 -13.41
N GLU A 46 5.42 -3.25 -12.85
CA GLU A 46 4.18 -2.68 -13.31
C GLU A 46 3.27 -2.28 -12.15
N GLY A 47 2.23 -1.55 -12.44
CA GLY A 47 1.23 -1.10 -11.49
C GLY A 47 0.15 -0.30 -12.18
N ILE A 48 -0.84 0.17 -11.43
CA ILE A 48 -1.96 0.93 -11.95
C ILE A 48 -1.80 2.40 -11.57
N ILE A 49 -2.00 3.29 -12.54
CA ILE A 49 -2.18 4.73 -12.31
C ILE A 49 -3.67 5.05 -12.48
N TYR A 50 -4.26 5.64 -11.45
CA TYR A 50 -5.61 6.20 -11.50
C TYR A 50 -5.52 7.70 -11.62
N LYS A 51 -6.25 8.28 -12.57
CA LYS A 51 -6.26 9.72 -12.89
C LYS A 51 -7.67 10.30 -12.79
N PRO A 52 -7.81 11.59 -12.42
CA PRO A 52 -9.10 12.29 -12.50
C PRO A 52 -9.74 12.22 -13.88
N GLU A 53 -11.07 12.35 -13.95
CA GLU A 53 -11.83 12.37 -15.20
C GLU A 53 -11.39 13.51 -16.14
N ASP A 54 -11.13 14.68 -15.54
CA ASP A 54 -10.68 15.91 -16.21
C ASP A 54 -9.15 16.06 -16.22
N PHE A 55 -8.42 14.95 -16.26
CA PHE A 55 -6.96 14.96 -16.22
C PHE A 55 -6.36 15.80 -17.37
N ASP A 56 -5.53 16.77 -16.98
CA ASP A 56 -4.76 17.62 -17.89
C ASP A 56 -3.26 17.41 -17.65
N PRO A 57 -2.48 16.87 -18.60
CA PRO A 57 -1.06 16.60 -18.41
C PRO A 57 -0.20 17.87 -18.20
N LYS A 58 -0.77 19.05 -18.41
CA LYS A 58 -0.09 20.34 -18.16
C LYS A 58 -0.24 20.81 -16.70
N LYS A 59 -1.16 20.24 -15.95
CA LYS A 59 -1.37 20.54 -14.52
C LYS A 59 -0.47 19.69 -13.64
N LYS A 60 -0.33 20.11 -12.38
CA LYS A 60 0.37 19.37 -11.34
C LYS A 60 -0.63 18.81 -10.33
N TYR A 61 -0.57 17.53 -10.10
CA TYR A 61 -1.46 16.81 -9.20
C TYR A 61 -0.71 16.27 -7.99
N PRO A 62 -1.30 16.28 -6.80
CA PRO A 62 -0.81 15.47 -5.69
C PRO A 62 -0.97 13.98 -6.02
N MET A 63 -0.10 13.15 -5.49
CA MET A 63 -0.14 11.70 -5.72
C MET A 63 -0.15 10.93 -4.40
N ILE A 64 -0.92 9.85 -4.35
CA ILE A 64 -0.87 8.87 -3.26
C ILE A 64 -0.37 7.55 -3.84
N CYS A 65 0.72 7.01 -3.30
CA CYS A 65 1.14 5.64 -3.56
C CYS A 65 0.43 4.72 -2.56
N TYR A 66 -0.40 3.81 -3.08
CA TYR A 66 -1.15 2.83 -2.29
C TYR A 66 -0.75 1.42 -2.70
N PHE A 67 -0.32 0.59 -1.78
CA PHE A 67 0.22 -0.73 -2.10
C PHE A 67 0.03 -1.75 -0.99
N TYR A 68 0.10 -3.01 -1.41
CA TYR A 68 0.14 -4.19 -0.55
C TYR A 68 1.18 -5.19 -1.05
N GLU A 69 0.89 -5.94 -2.12
CA GLU A 69 1.81 -6.80 -2.88
C GLU A 69 1.68 -6.52 -4.37
N THR A 70 0.68 -7.12 -5.03
CA THR A 70 0.39 -6.95 -6.46
C THR A 70 -1.05 -6.47 -6.65
N HIS A 71 -1.25 -5.49 -7.52
CA HIS A 71 -2.54 -4.90 -7.82
C HIS A 71 -2.83 -4.80 -9.32
N SER A 72 -1.83 -4.96 -10.21
CA SER A 72 -1.98 -4.78 -11.67
C SER A 72 -3.08 -5.66 -12.26
N GLU A 73 -3.26 -6.88 -11.73
CA GLU A 73 -4.34 -7.81 -12.12
C GLU A 73 -5.75 -7.28 -11.83
N THR A 74 -5.88 -6.25 -10.98
CA THR A 74 -7.16 -5.63 -10.62
C THR A 74 -7.53 -4.44 -11.49
N LEU A 75 -6.80 -4.17 -12.59
CA LEU A 75 -6.99 -3.02 -13.49
C LEU A 75 -8.46 -2.81 -13.90
N HIS A 76 -9.15 -3.89 -14.19
CA HIS A 76 -10.55 -3.85 -14.64
C HIS A 76 -11.56 -4.12 -13.51
N GLN A 77 -11.09 -4.19 -12.26
CA GLN A 77 -11.98 -4.40 -11.13
C GLN A 77 -12.76 -3.12 -10.80
N TYR A 78 -14.07 -3.28 -10.58
CA TYR A 78 -14.90 -2.17 -10.12
C TYR A 78 -14.47 -1.72 -8.72
N GLN A 79 -14.18 -0.43 -8.59
CA GLN A 79 -13.86 0.20 -7.32
C GLN A 79 -15.10 0.93 -6.80
N ALA A 80 -15.77 0.36 -5.79
CA ALA A 80 -16.95 1.00 -5.21
C ALA A 80 -16.58 2.32 -4.52
N PRO A 81 -17.34 3.40 -4.71
CA PRO A 81 -17.09 4.69 -4.05
C PRO A 81 -17.68 4.71 -2.62
N SER A 82 -17.39 3.70 -1.86
CA SER A 82 -17.87 3.52 -0.49
C SER A 82 -16.69 3.42 0.48
N PRO A 83 -16.87 3.76 1.75
CA PRO A 83 -15.87 3.49 2.77
C PRO A 83 -15.46 2.02 2.75
N THR A 84 -14.17 1.79 2.90
CA THR A 84 -13.61 0.44 2.94
C THR A 84 -12.83 0.25 4.24
N PRO A 85 -12.93 -0.90 4.92
CA PRO A 85 -12.31 -1.06 6.25
C PRO A 85 -10.79 -1.02 6.20
N SER A 86 -10.15 -1.53 5.15
CA SER A 86 -8.69 -1.71 5.12
C SER A 86 -8.03 -1.23 3.83
N ARG A 87 -8.73 -0.45 3.02
CA ARG A 87 -8.25 -0.05 1.69
C ARG A 87 -8.36 1.45 1.50
N LEU A 88 -7.51 1.99 0.64
CA LEU A 88 -7.69 3.34 0.14
C LEU A 88 -8.98 3.39 -0.70
N ASN A 89 -9.85 4.35 -0.42
CA ASN A 89 -10.99 4.64 -1.30
C ASN A 89 -10.47 5.42 -2.52
N ILE A 90 -10.03 4.68 -3.55
CA ILE A 90 -9.42 5.25 -4.76
C ILE A 90 -10.36 6.26 -5.43
N PRO A 91 -11.67 5.95 -5.69
CA PRO A 91 -12.58 6.92 -6.30
C PRO A 91 -12.73 8.23 -5.51
N PHE A 92 -12.67 8.15 -4.18
CA PHE A 92 -12.75 9.35 -3.33
C PHE A 92 -11.59 10.32 -3.59
N PHE A 93 -10.36 9.81 -3.69
CA PHE A 93 -9.19 10.66 -3.91
C PHE A 93 -9.11 11.13 -5.37
N VAL A 94 -9.36 10.23 -6.33
CA VAL A 94 -9.29 10.55 -7.76
C VAL A 94 -10.32 11.61 -8.13
N SER A 95 -11.57 11.51 -7.64
CA SER A 95 -12.62 12.53 -7.88
C SER A 95 -12.30 13.90 -7.25
N ARG A 96 -11.29 13.97 -6.38
CA ARG A 96 -10.80 15.20 -5.75
C ARG A 96 -9.46 15.70 -6.32
N GLY A 97 -9.10 15.21 -7.48
CA GLY A 97 -7.92 15.68 -8.20
C GLY A 97 -6.61 15.08 -7.72
N TYR A 98 -6.62 13.90 -7.08
CA TYR A 98 -5.40 13.16 -6.78
C TYR A 98 -5.10 12.14 -7.87
N ILE A 99 -3.83 11.95 -8.16
CA ILE A 99 -3.35 10.73 -8.81
C ILE A 99 -3.22 9.66 -7.72
N VAL A 100 -3.69 8.43 -8.00
CA VAL A 100 -3.38 7.28 -7.15
C VAL A 100 -2.50 6.33 -7.96
N PHE A 101 -1.37 5.96 -7.39
CA PHE A 101 -0.43 4.99 -7.97
C PHE A 101 -0.40 3.73 -7.12
N SER A 102 -0.73 2.60 -7.72
CA SER A 102 -0.74 1.29 -7.07
C SER A 102 0.30 0.37 -7.72
N PRO A 103 1.56 0.40 -7.25
CA PRO A 103 2.65 -0.42 -7.78
C PRO A 103 2.55 -1.87 -7.35
N ASP A 104 2.97 -2.78 -8.22
CA ASP A 104 3.30 -4.15 -7.84
C ASP A 104 4.69 -4.22 -7.21
N ILE A 105 4.82 -5.08 -6.20
CA ILE A 105 6.07 -5.32 -5.49
C ILE A 105 6.40 -6.80 -5.61
N HIS A 106 7.57 -7.10 -6.16
CA HIS A 106 8.08 -8.46 -6.28
C HIS A 106 9.21 -8.68 -5.30
N TYR A 107 9.07 -9.69 -4.44
CA TYR A 107 9.97 -9.91 -3.31
C TYR A 107 11.03 -10.97 -3.61
N THR A 108 12.21 -10.72 -3.06
CA THR A 108 13.28 -11.71 -2.92
C THR A 108 13.37 -12.17 -1.47
N VAL A 109 13.74 -13.42 -1.25
CA VAL A 109 13.86 -13.98 0.09
C VAL A 109 14.91 -13.21 0.90
N GLY A 110 14.53 -12.81 2.09
CA GLY A 110 15.37 -12.11 3.05
C GLY A 110 15.29 -10.58 3.03
N HIS A 111 14.86 -9.97 1.92
CA HIS A 111 14.99 -8.52 1.73
C HIS A 111 13.70 -7.79 1.32
N PRO A 112 12.53 -8.11 1.91
CA PRO A 112 11.26 -7.51 1.48
C PRO A 112 11.22 -5.97 1.61
N ALA A 113 11.86 -5.38 2.60
CA ALA A 113 11.95 -3.95 2.77
C ALA A 113 12.69 -3.27 1.61
N LYS A 114 13.83 -3.86 1.20
CA LYS A 114 14.60 -3.37 0.07
C LYS A 114 13.82 -3.49 -1.24
N ASP A 115 13.14 -4.60 -1.46
CA ASP A 115 12.34 -4.81 -2.66
C ASP A 115 11.18 -3.84 -2.72
N CYS A 116 10.49 -3.58 -1.60
CA CYS A 116 9.48 -2.53 -1.53
C CYS A 116 10.05 -1.17 -1.95
N TYR A 117 11.22 -0.80 -1.44
CA TYR A 117 11.91 0.42 -1.83
C TYR A 117 12.21 0.44 -3.33
N ASP A 118 12.79 -0.63 -3.86
CA ASP A 118 13.22 -0.72 -5.26
C ASP A 118 12.05 -0.56 -6.23
N HIS A 119 10.87 -1.10 -5.90
CA HIS A 119 9.68 -1.02 -6.75
C HIS A 119 8.90 0.29 -6.54
N VAL A 120 8.51 0.61 -5.31
CA VAL A 120 7.63 1.75 -5.02
C VAL A 120 8.31 3.08 -5.30
N VAL A 121 9.55 3.26 -4.83
CA VAL A 121 10.25 4.55 -4.95
C VAL A 121 10.66 4.81 -6.40
N SER A 122 11.11 3.79 -7.12
CA SER A 122 11.46 3.93 -8.55
C SER A 122 10.23 4.26 -9.39
N GLY A 123 9.09 3.58 -9.14
CA GLY A 123 7.82 3.83 -9.84
C GLY A 123 7.30 5.23 -9.58
N ALA A 124 7.25 5.66 -8.32
CA ALA A 124 6.84 7.02 -7.97
C ALA A 124 7.71 8.08 -8.67
N ARG A 125 9.03 7.90 -8.68
CA ARG A 125 9.94 8.81 -9.39
C ARG A 125 9.78 8.76 -10.91
N ALA A 126 9.47 7.60 -11.47
CA ALA A 126 9.19 7.48 -12.91
C ALA A 126 7.94 8.29 -13.28
N ILE A 127 6.87 8.23 -12.49
CA ILE A 127 5.65 9.01 -12.70
C ILE A 127 5.92 10.52 -12.53
N VAL A 128 6.69 10.93 -11.52
CA VAL A 128 7.11 12.33 -11.34
C VAL A 128 7.81 12.88 -12.59
N LYS A 129 8.65 12.07 -13.24
CA LYS A 129 9.34 12.45 -14.49
C LYS A 129 8.38 12.67 -15.68
N MET A 130 7.17 12.11 -15.64
CA MET A 130 6.14 12.36 -16.66
C MET A 130 5.61 13.80 -16.65
N GLY A 131 5.89 14.54 -15.58
CA GLY A 131 5.69 15.99 -15.55
C GLY A 131 4.38 16.48 -14.94
N TYR A 132 3.40 15.63 -14.69
CA TYR A 132 2.09 16.01 -14.15
C TYR A 132 1.92 15.77 -12.63
N VAL A 133 2.90 15.22 -11.94
CA VAL A 133 2.87 15.07 -10.48
C VAL A 133 3.66 16.18 -9.79
N ASP A 134 3.08 16.76 -8.74
CA ASP A 134 3.77 17.65 -7.83
C ASP A 134 4.68 16.81 -6.91
N SER A 135 5.98 16.85 -7.15
CA SER A 135 6.97 16.07 -6.40
C SER A 135 7.05 16.43 -4.91
N THR A 136 6.46 17.54 -4.51
CA THR A 136 6.39 17.98 -3.10
C THR A 136 5.13 17.49 -2.38
N LYS A 137 4.19 16.86 -3.12
CA LYS A 137 2.88 16.42 -2.61
C LYS A 137 2.64 14.94 -2.91
N ILE A 138 3.57 14.10 -2.48
CA ILE A 138 3.45 12.65 -2.64
C ILE A 138 3.22 12.03 -1.27
N GLY A 139 2.06 11.39 -1.08
CA GLY A 139 1.75 10.60 0.11
C GLY A 139 1.93 9.10 -0.13
N ILE A 140 2.07 8.34 0.96
CA ILE A 140 2.02 6.86 0.92
C ILE A 140 1.02 6.31 1.92
N GLN A 141 0.33 5.25 1.53
CA GLN A 141 -0.62 4.55 2.38
C GLN A 141 -0.55 3.05 2.16
N GLY A 142 -0.60 2.30 3.25
CA GLY A 142 -0.71 0.84 3.25
C GLY A 142 -1.26 0.33 4.57
N GLN A 143 -1.91 -0.83 4.51
CA GLN A 143 -2.53 -1.51 5.64
C GLN A 143 -1.85 -2.85 5.87
N SER A 144 -1.70 -3.29 7.14
CA SER A 144 -1.13 -4.59 7.50
C SER A 144 0.26 -4.78 6.91
N TRP A 145 0.46 -5.72 5.97
CA TRP A 145 1.71 -5.86 5.22
C TRP A 145 2.11 -4.57 4.49
N GLY A 146 1.15 -3.85 3.91
CA GLY A 146 1.38 -2.50 3.37
C GLY A 146 1.77 -1.49 4.44
N GLY A 147 1.22 -1.60 5.65
CA GLY A 147 1.53 -0.71 6.78
C GLY A 147 2.98 -0.84 7.26
N ILE A 148 3.51 -2.07 7.38
CA ILE A 148 4.93 -2.29 7.71
C ILE A 148 5.83 -1.70 6.62
N GLN A 149 5.45 -1.87 5.35
CA GLN A 149 6.20 -1.35 4.22
C GLN A 149 6.21 0.19 4.20
N VAL A 150 5.09 0.84 4.52
CA VAL A 150 5.03 2.30 4.70
C VAL A 150 5.99 2.75 5.81
N ALA A 151 5.90 2.12 6.98
CA ALA A 151 6.78 2.42 8.11
C ALA A 151 8.26 2.22 7.75
N GLN A 152 8.57 1.20 6.96
CA GLN A 152 9.92 0.92 6.47
C GLN A 152 10.40 1.97 5.46
N LEU A 153 9.58 2.33 4.46
CA LEU A 153 9.93 3.28 3.42
C LEU A 153 10.28 4.66 3.97
N VAL A 154 9.56 5.15 4.99
CA VAL A 154 9.86 6.46 5.60
C VAL A 154 11.20 6.47 6.36
N THR A 155 11.78 5.30 6.64
CA THR A 155 13.15 5.19 7.17
C THR A 155 14.22 5.20 6.07
N MET A 156 13.83 4.93 4.81
CA MET A 156 14.75 4.72 3.69
C MET A 156 14.79 5.90 2.71
N THR A 157 13.73 6.73 2.66
CA THR A 157 13.63 7.85 1.73
C THR A 157 12.85 9.03 2.31
N ASN A 158 13.16 10.23 1.82
CA ASN A 158 12.43 11.46 2.11
C ASN A 158 11.55 11.91 0.92
N LEU A 159 11.23 10.99 0.00
CA LEU A 159 10.42 11.29 -1.19
C LEU A 159 8.98 11.69 -0.80
N PHE A 160 8.47 11.13 0.29
CA PHE A 160 7.07 11.27 0.68
C PHE A 160 6.88 12.43 1.67
N SER A 161 5.85 13.23 1.43
CA SER A 161 5.47 14.37 2.29
C SER A 161 4.59 13.98 3.46
N ALA A 162 3.87 12.85 3.34
CA ALA A 162 3.02 12.30 4.39
C ALA A 162 2.90 10.78 4.24
N ALA A 163 2.70 10.09 5.35
CA ALA A 163 2.55 8.65 5.39
C ALA A 163 1.39 8.23 6.30
N TRP A 164 0.66 7.18 5.86
CA TRP A 164 -0.36 6.49 6.64
C TRP A 164 0.00 5.02 6.73
N ALA A 165 0.30 4.53 7.94
CA ALA A 165 0.58 3.14 8.24
C ALA A 165 -0.57 2.54 9.07
N GLY A 166 -1.41 1.73 8.43
CA GLY A 166 -2.49 1.03 9.12
C GLY A 166 -2.04 -0.34 9.61
N ALA A 167 -2.32 -0.66 10.87
CA ALA A 167 -1.98 -1.92 11.53
C ALA A 167 -0.54 -2.40 11.21
N PRO A 168 0.50 -1.55 11.36
CA PRO A 168 1.86 -1.91 10.99
C PRO A 168 2.49 -2.83 12.01
N VAL A 169 3.22 -3.86 11.55
CA VAL A 169 4.19 -4.55 12.39
C VAL A 169 5.48 -3.72 12.42
N ALA A 170 5.81 -3.11 13.54
CA ALA A 170 6.99 -2.27 13.66
C ALA A 170 8.27 -3.05 13.93
N ASN A 171 8.14 -4.19 14.60
CA ASN A 171 9.23 -4.97 15.14
C ASN A 171 8.99 -6.47 14.91
N MET A 172 9.62 -7.02 13.90
CA MET A 172 9.48 -8.45 13.58
C MET A 172 10.06 -9.35 14.68
N THR A 173 10.98 -8.85 15.51
CA THR A 173 11.56 -9.66 16.57
C THR A 173 10.56 -9.91 17.71
N SER A 174 9.85 -8.88 18.17
CA SER A 174 8.79 -9.03 19.18
C SER A 174 7.54 -9.71 18.62
N ALA A 175 7.21 -9.43 17.36
CA ALA A 175 6.05 -10.03 16.71
C ALA A 175 6.25 -11.51 16.33
N TYR A 176 7.48 -11.96 16.15
CA TYR A 176 7.82 -13.35 15.76
C TYR A 176 7.30 -14.39 16.74
N GLY A 177 7.43 -14.12 18.04
CA GLY A 177 6.92 -14.98 19.11
C GLY A 177 5.42 -14.82 19.41
N GLY A 178 4.73 -13.91 18.69
CA GLY A 178 3.32 -13.63 18.91
C GLY A 178 2.39 -14.58 18.18
N ILE A 179 1.10 -14.42 18.48
CA ILE A 179 0.01 -15.15 17.83
C ILE A 179 -0.98 -14.17 17.18
N ARG A 180 -1.78 -14.66 16.26
CA ARG A 180 -3.01 -13.98 15.82
C ARG A 180 -4.09 -14.24 16.88
N TRP A 181 -4.50 -13.21 17.58
CA TRP A 181 -5.44 -13.33 18.70
C TRP A 181 -6.77 -13.97 18.29
N GLU A 182 -7.26 -13.64 17.11
CA GLU A 182 -8.53 -14.17 16.57
C GLU A 182 -8.48 -15.69 16.33
N SER A 183 -7.35 -16.21 15.84
CA SER A 183 -7.23 -17.62 15.40
C SER A 183 -6.32 -18.48 16.27
N GLY A 184 -5.52 -17.89 17.17
CA GLY A 184 -4.50 -18.58 17.96
C GLY A 184 -3.28 -19.06 17.17
N VAL A 185 -3.22 -18.80 15.86
CA VAL A 185 -2.12 -19.24 14.99
C VAL A 185 -0.86 -18.41 15.26
N ASN A 186 0.28 -19.09 15.47
CA ASN A 186 1.57 -18.40 15.62
C ASN A 186 1.98 -17.70 14.32
N ARG A 187 2.87 -16.70 14.45
CA ARG A 187 3.26 -15.85 13.32
C ARG A 187 4.56 -16.27 12.64
N GLN A 188 5.29 -17.23 13.18
CA GLN A 188 6.62 -17.63 12.73
C GLN A 188 6.62 -18.01 11.24
N PHE A 189 5.72 -18.90 10.85
CA PHE A 189 5.57 -19.31 9.45
C PHE A 189 5.34 -18.11 8.50
N GLN A 190 4.56 -17.12 8.94
CA GLN A 190 4.29 -15.92 8.13
C GLN A 190 5.57 -15.11 7.87
N TYR A 191 6.43 -14.98 8.88
CA TYR A 191 7.68 -14.25 8.71
C TYR A 191 8.71 -15.05 7.92
N GLU A 192 8.85 -16.35 8.20
CA GLU A 192 9.85 -17.19 7.58
C GLU A 192 9.56 -17.51 6.11
N LYS A 193 8.34 -17.96 5.80
CA LYS A 193 8.04 -18.66 4.55
C LYS A 193 7.03 -17.97 3.64
N SER A 194 5.97 -17.35 4.23
CA SER A 194 4.89 -16.81 3.41
C SER A 194 5.06 -15.31 3.15
N GLN A 195 4.29 -14.45 3.80
CA GLN A 195 4.19 -13.04 3.46
C GLN A 195 5.51 -12.26 3.57
N SER A 196 6.25 -12.43 4.67
CA SER A 196 7.48 -11.65 4.90
C SER A 196 8.71 -12.24 4.23
N ARG A 197 8.71 -13.54 3.93
CA ARG A 197 9.74 -14.21 3.12
C ARG A 197 11.17 -13.99 3.65
N ILE A 198 11.38 -13.96 4.98
CA ILE A 198 12.73 -13.80 5.55
C ILE A 198 13.59 -15.02 5.22
N GLY A 199 13.00 -16.20 5.06
CA GLY A 199 13.66 -17.41 4.60
C GLY A 199 14.42 -18.19 5.66
N ALA A 200 14.36 -17.75 6.93
CA ALA A 200 15.03 -18.39 8.06
C ALA A 200 14.32 -18.04 9.37
N THR A 201 14.58 -18.80 10.43
CA THR A 201 14.11 -18.47 11.78
C THR A 201 14.80 -17.22 12.33
N LEU A 202 14.21 -16.62 13.36
CA LEU A 202 14.76 -15.46 14.03
C LEU A 202 16.20 -15.68 14.53
N TRP A 203 16.47 -16.86 15.06
CA TRP A 203 17.78 -17.20 15.65
C TRP A 203 18.85 -17.49 14.58
N GLU A 204 18.46 -18.04 13.43
CA GLU A 204 19.39 -18.34 12.33
C GLU A 204 19.82 -17.06 11.60
N LYS A 205 18.92 -16.08 11.45
CA LYS A 205 19.16 -14.86 10.63
C LYS A 205 18.63 -13.61 11.31
N LEU A 206 18.95 -13.41 12.60
CA LEU A 206 18.58 -12.19 13.34
C LEU A 206 18.87 -10.89 12.56
N PRO A 207 19.99 -10.71 11.85
CA PRO A 207 20.23 -9.49 11.08
C PRO A 207 19.14 -9.17 10.04
N LEU A 208 18.53 -10.17 9.41
CA LEU A 208 17.44 -9.94 8.43
C LEU A 208 16.16 -9.47 9.14
N TYR A 209 15.86 -9.96 10.35
CA TYR A 209 14.73 -9.47 11.13
C TYR A 209 14.92 -8.03 11.57
N LEU A 210 16.14 -7.64 11.95
CA LEU A 210 16.48 -6.25 12.30
C LEU A 210 16.41 -5.34 11.06
N GLU A 211 16.96 -5.78 9.92
CA GLU A 211 16.92 -5.05 8.65
C GLU A 211 15.48 -4.71 8.24
N ASN A 212 14.57 -5.68 8.36
CA ASN A 212 13.19 -5.56 7.92
C ASN A 212 12.22 -5.08 9.02
N SER A 213 12.73 -4.61 10.15
CA SER A 213 11.94 -4.03 11.24
C SER A 213 12.13 -2.52 11.29
N PRO A 214 11.12 -1.71 10.90
CA PRO A 214 11.25 -0.24 10.88
C PRO A 214 11.65 0.36 12.22
N LEU A 215 11.30 -0.26 13.34
CA LEU A 215 11.61 0.22 14.69
C LEU A 215 13.10 0.54 14.89
N PHE A 216 13.99 -0.27 14.32
CA PHE A 216 15.44 -0.09 14.49
C PHE A 216 16.02 1.01 13.60
N HIS A 217 15.23 1.56 12.69
CA HIS A 217 15.63 2.57 11.73
C HIS A 217 14.96 3.93 11.93
N LEU A 218 14.10 4.09 12.94
CA LEU A 218 13.33 5.30 13.23
C LEU A 218 14.12 6.60 13.32
N PRO A 219 15.39 6.64 13.77
CA PRO A 219 16.17 7.88 13.76
C PRO A 219 16.25 8.55 12.38
N LYS A 220 16.15 7.77 11.29
CA LYS A 220 16.20 8.26 9.89
C LYS A 220 14.89 8.92 9.42
N VAL A 221 13.77 8.70 10.12
CA VAL A 221 12.45 9.23 9.71
C VAL A 221 12.42 10.75 9.74
N LYS A 222 11.94 11.35 8.64
CA LYS A 222 11.64 12.80 8.52
C LYS A 222 10.19 13.03 8.11
N THR A 223 9.60 12.10 7.37
CA THR A 223 8.21 12.19 6.89
C THR A 223 7.24 12.11 8.06
N PRO A 224 6.27 13.04 8.17
CA PRO A 224 5.16 12.92 9.11
C PRO A 224 4.37 11.64 8.86
N ILE A 225 4.04 10.91 9.93
CA ILE A 225 3.36 9.62 9.84
C ILE A 225 2.14 9.54 10.75
N VAL A 226 1.02 9.13 10.20
CA VAL A 226 -0.16 8.69 10.95
C VAL A 226 -0.13 7.17 11.04
N ILE A 227 -0.31 6.66 12.24
CA ILE A 227 -0.39 5.23 12.54
C ILE A 227 -1.83 4.94 12.96
N MET A 228 -2.46 3.94 12.37
CA MET A 228 -3.72 3.40 12.87
C MET A 228 -3.44 2.00 13.43
N ALA A 229 -3.74 1.79 14.72
CA ALA A 229 -3.56 0.51 15.37
C ALA A 229 -4.65 0.34 16.42
N ASN A 230 -5.52 -0.63 16.21
CA ASN A 230 -6.71 -0.85 17.02
C ASN A 230 -6.45 -1.88 18.12
N ASP A 231 -7.09 -1.71 19.27
CA ASP A 231 -6.81 -2.51 20.47
C ASP A 231 -7.41 -3.92 20.41
N ALA A 232 -8.43 -4.14 19.57
CA ALA A 232 -9.03 -5.44 19.35
C ALA A 232 -8.64 -6.10 18.02
N ASP A 233 -7.61 -5.58 17.31
CA ASP A 233 -7.13 -6.19 16.06
C ASP A 233 -6.66 -7.64 16.32
N GLY A 234 -7.43 -8.60 15.81
CA GLY A 234 -7.16 -10.04 15.98
C GLY A 234 -5.98 -10.56 15.15
N ALA A 235 -5.47 -9.77 14.20
CA ALA A 235 -4.43 -10.14 13.25
C ALA A 235 -3.07 -9.52 13.58
N VAL A 236 -3.02 -8.20 13.81
CA VAL A 236 -1.78 -7.50 14.14
C VAL A 236 -1.84 -6.99 15.58
N PRO A 237 -0.96 -7.46 16.47
CA PRO A 237 -0.99 -7.05 17.86
C PRO A 237 -0.91 -5.52 18.02
N TRP A 238 -1.82 -4.94 18.76
CA TRP A 238 -1.94 -3.50 18.98
C TRP A 238 -0.63 -2.85 19.43
N TYR A 239 0.13 -3.51 20.32
CA TYR A 239 1.39 -2.94 20.79
C TYR A 239 2.48 -2.82 19.72
N GLN A 240 2.33 -3.40 18.54
CA GLN A 240 3.20 -3.11 17.39
C GLN A 240 3.05 -1.65 16.93
N GLY A 241 1.81 -1.15 16.91
CA GLY A 241 1.55 0.28 16.70
C GLY A 241 2.08 1.16 17.84
N ILE A 242 1.96 0.69 19.09
CA ILE A 242 2.48 1.40 20.27
C ILE A 242 4.02 1.47 20.19
N GLU A 243 4.73 0.37 19.90
CA GLU A 243 6.19 0.37 19.73
C GLU A 243 6.62 1.43 18.68
N LEU A 244 5.95 1.46 17.53
CA LEU A 244 6.23 2.42 16.46
C LEU A 244 6.00 3.85 16.93
N PHE A 245 4.83 4.13 17.49
CA PHE A 245 4.44 5.47 17.92
C PHE A 245 5.34 6.01 19.03
N THR A 246 5.55 5.22 20.10
CA THR A 246 6.37 5.64 21.23
C THR A 246 7.83 5.84 20.84
N GLY A 247 8.36 4.99 19.94
CA GLY A 247 9.70 5.16 19.39
C GLY A 247 9.84 6.47 18.61
N LEU A 248 8.91 6.77 17.72
CA LEU A 248 8.87 8.03 16.95
C LEU A 248 8.75 9.24 17.88
N ARG A 249 7.84 9.19 18.87
CA ARG A 249 7.67 10.26 19.87
C ARG A 249 8.92 10.50 20.69
N ARG A 250 9.59 9.42 21.14
CA ARG A 250 10.86 9.51 21.88
C ARG A 250 11.96 10.20 21.08
N LEU A 251 11.94 10.03 19.76
CA LEU A 251 12.91 10.61 18.83
C LEU A 251 12.49 12.00 18.31
N GLY A 252 11.37 12.57 18.83
CA GLY A 252 10.87 13.88 18.39
C GLY A 252 10.36 13.90 16.95
N LYS A 253 9.97 12.74 16.39
CA LYS A 253 9.47 12.67 15.01
C LYS A 253 7.98 13.04 14.94
N PRO A 254 7.53 13.76 13.89
CA PRO A 254 6.13 14.08 13.70
C PRO A 254 5.31 12.78 13.51
N SER A 255 4.49 12.45 14.49
CA SER A 255 3.69 11.22 14.47
C SER A 255 2.41 11.35 15.26
N TRP A 256 1.35 10.71 14.76
CA TRP A 256 0.04 10.59 15.40
C TRP A 256 -0.37 9.14 15.39
N MET A 257 -1.09 8.71 16.41
CA MET A 257 -1.68 7.38 16.47
C MET A 257 -3.19 7.50 16.63
N LEU A 258 -3.92 6.81 15.78
CA LEU A 258 -5.36 6.61 15.87
C LEU A 258 -5.62 5.21 16.39
N ASN A 259 -6.49 5.12 17.39
CA ASN A 259 -6.97 3.87 17.96
C ASN A 259 -8.50 3.92 18.00
N TYR A 260 -9.13 2.93 17.41
CA TYR A 260 -10.57 2.72 17.50
C TYR A 260 -10.80 1.56 18.46
N ASN A 261 -11.41 1.86 19.61
CA ASN A 261 -11.58 0.89 20.68
C ASN A 261 -12.60 -0.17 20.31
N GLY A 262 -12.23 -1.44 20.49
CA GLY A 262 -13.10 -2.58 20.21
C GLY A 262 -13.13 -3.00 18.72
N GLU A 263 -12.27 -2.43 17.89
CA GLU A 263 -12.16 -2.71 16.45
C GLU A 263 -10.90 -3.55 16.13
#